data_660a09208bc993f82e49fae0e03b207b
#
_entry.id   660a09208bc993f82e49fae0e03b207b
#
_cell.length_a   1.000
_cell.length_b   1.000
_cell.length_c   1.000
_cell.angle_alpha   90.00
_cell.angle_beta   90.00
_cell.angle_gamma   90.00
#
_symmetry.space_group_name_H-M   'P 1'
#
loop_
_entity.id
_entity.type
_entity.pdbx_description
1 polymer ?
#
loop_
_entity_poly.entity_id
_entity_poly.type
_entity_poly.pdbx_seq_one_letter_code
_entity_poly.pdbx_strand_id
1 'polypeptide(L)'
;MSFFMVAASHSPLLDFPARQSSSVENILGALEHVRKRIEAFDPDLVILFGVDHYGGQHMDCMPSFCVGVEATAMADVGGTPGRLNVPRELAVEAVKAIRAAGVDTAVSYAMDVDHGFSQALARLLGGVDRYPVLPIFVSCLQPPFSPFARARALGDAVGAFAKTLPHDRILFVGTGGLAPDPYHLFPPIDEDQPEWRPYILQGKAQSVVPQ
;
A
#
# COMPACT_ATOMS: atom_id res chain seq x y z
N MET A 1 18.87 -15.70 -7.50
CA MET A 1 17.92 -14.72 -6.93
C MET A 1 18.18 -13.35 -7.53
N SER A 2 17.15 -12.73 -8.09
CA SER A 2 17.18 -11.39 -8.71
C SER A 2 16.13 -10.50 -8.05
N PHE A 3 16.45 -9.23 -7.89
CA PHE A 3 15.55 -8.22 -7.33
C PHE A 3 15.23 -7.16 -8.37
N PHE A 4 13.98 -6.76 -8.45
CA PHE A 4 13.54 -5.60 -9.18
C PHE A 4 12.77 -4.67 -8.24
N MET A 5 12.95 -3.36 -8.36
CA MET A 5 12.28 -2.38 -7.52
C MET A 5 11.56 -1.34 -8.37
N VAL A 6 10.33 -1.06 -7.99
CA VAL A 6 9.47 -0.05 -8.61
C VAL A 6 8.84 0.81 -7.54
N ALA A 7 8.78 2.10 -7.76
CA ALA A 7 7.96 3.02 -6.98
C ALA A 7 7.01 3.78 -7.93
N ALA A 8 5.74 3.84 -7.55
CA ALA A 8 4.72 4.50 -8.36
C ALA A 8 3.65 5.16 -7.49
N SER A 9 3.11 6.27 -7.97
CA SER A 9 1.96 6.89 -7.34
C SER A 9 0.70 6.03 -7.52
N HIS A 10 -0.18 6.03 -6.52
CA HIS A 10 -1.51 5.44 -6.55
C HIS A 10 -2.61 6.50 -6.64
N SER A 11 -2.32 7.65 -7.28
CA SER A 11 -3.28 8.75 -7.35
C SER A 11 -4.55 8.35 -8.10
N PRO A 12 -5.74 8.40 -7.44
CA PRO A 12 -7.00 8.11 -8.12
C PRO A 12 -7.35 9.14 -9.18
N LEU A 13 -6.72 10.32 -9.14
CA LEU A 13 -6.96 11.41 -10.11
C LEU A 13 -6.61 11.02 -11.55
N LEU A 14 -5.78 9.98 -11.74
CA LEU A 14 -5.46 9.45 -13.07
C LEU A 14 -6.67 8.86 -13.79
N ASP A 15 -7.72 8.47 -13.04
CA ASP A 15 -8.94 7.86 -13.60
C ASP A 15 -10.08 8.86 -13.83
N PHE A 16 -9.96 10.08 -13.34
CA PHE A 16 -11.03 11.08 -13.47
C PHE A 16 -11.05 11.72 -14.88
N PRO A 17 -12.17 11.59 -15.63
CA PRO A 17 -12.27 12.17 -16.97
C PRO A 17 -12.01 13.67 -17.02
N ALA A 18 -12.44 14.41 -16.00
CA ALA A 18 -12.23 15.85 -15.89
C ALA A 18 -10.76 16.28 -15.70
N ARG A 19 -9.87 15.34 -15.44
CA ARG A 19 -8.44 15.58 -15.23
C ARG A 19 -7.57 15.09 -16.39
N GLN A 20 -8.17 14.58 -17.45
CA GLN A 20 -7.44 14.11 -18.61
C GLN A 20 -6.61 15.23 -19.24
N SER A 21 -5.34 14.99 -19.46
CA SER A 21 -4.37 15.92 -20.01
C SER A 21 -3.19 15.15 -20.60
N SER A 22 -2.37 15.82 -21.40
CA SER A 22 -1.11 15.20 -21.89
C SER A 22 -0.18 14.72 -20.79
N SER A 23 -0.20 15.36 -19.63
CA SER A 23 0.57 14.91 -18.46
C SER A 23 0.04 13.57 -17.91
N VAL A 24 -1.28 13.42 -17.83
CA VAL A 24 -1.90 12.14 -17.42
C VAL A 24 -1.60 11.04 -18.42
N GLU A 25 -1.71 11.32 -19.73
CA GLU A 25 -1.38 10.36 -20.78
C GLU A 25 0.09 9.91 -20.69
N ASN A 26 1.01 10.83 -20.46
CA ASN A 26 2.43 10.52 -20.28
C ASN A 26 2.68 9.64 -19.05
N ILE A 27 1.99 9.91 -17.91
CA ILE A 27 2.09 9.10 -16.71
C ILE A 27 1.54 7.69 -16.96
N LEU A 28 0.37 7.57 -17.58
CA LEU A 28 -0.22 6.27 -17.92
C LEU A 28 0.67 5.49 -18.89
N GLY A 29 1.26 6.14 -19.88
CA GLY A 29 2.24 5.54 -20.78
C GLY A 29 3.51 5.05 -20.07
N ALA A 30 4.01 5.80 -19.09
CA ALA A 30 5.14 5.40 -18.26
C ALA A 30 4.79 4.18 -17.37
N LEU A 31 3.61 4.18 -16.76
CA LEU A 31 3.14 3.04 -15.95
C LEU A 31 3.00 1.76 -16.80
N GLU A 32 2.46 1.88 -18.02
CA GLU A 32 2.36 0.75 -18.94
C GLU A 32 3.76 0.24 -19.38
N HIS A 33 4.72 1.14 -19.60
CA HIS A 33 6.09 0.73 -19.86
C HIS A 33 6.70 -0.06 -18.69
N VAL A 34 6.50 0.41 -17.46
CA VAL A 34 6.96 -0.29 -16.25
C VAL A 34 6.28 -1.64 -16.11
N ARG A 35 4.96 -1.72 -16.37
CA ARG A 35 4.20 -2.97 -16.35
C ARG A 35 4.81 -4.02 -17.29
N LYS A 36 5.13 -3.66 -18.53
CA LYS A 36 5.79 -4.57 -19.49
C LYS A 36 7.15 -5.08 -18.98
N ARG A 37 7.89 -4.24 -18.28
CA ARG A 37 9.16 -4.66 -17.65
C ARG A 37 8.94 -5.63 -16.51
N ILE A 38 7.88 -5.44 -15.70
CA ILE A 38 7.49 -6.37 -14.63
C ILE A 38 7.05 -7.70 -15.24
N GLU A 39 6.25 -7.68 -16.29
CA GLU A 39 5.82 -8.89 -17.00
C GLU A 39 7.00 -9.68 -17.57
N ALA A 40 8.00 -8.98 -18.12
CA ALA A 40 9.23 -9.61 -18.61
C ALA A 40 10.12 -10.14 -17.47
N PHE A 41 10.09 -9.51 -16.30
CA PHE A 41 10.79 -9.98 -15.10
C PHE A 41 10.10 -11.21 -14.49
N ASP A 42 8.78 -11.32 -14.64
CA ASP A 42 7.92 -12.42 -14.16
C ASP A 42 8.17 -12.78 -12.70
N PRO A 43 7.80 -11.92 -11.73
CA PRO A 43 8.15 -12.11 -10.34
C PRO A 43 7.47 -13.34 -9.71
N ASP A 44 8.21 -14.09 -8.91
CA ASP A 44 7.69 -15.21 -8.10
C ASP A 44 7.01 -14.70 -6.82
N LEU A 45 7.40 -13.51 -6.36
CA LEU A 45 6.86 -12.83 -5.19
C LEU A 45 6.93 -11.32 -5.37
N VAL A 46 5.87 -10.64 -4.95
CA VAL A 46 5.81 -9.19 -4.84
C VAL A 46 5.81 -8.81 -3.37
N ILE A 47 6.70 -7.92 -2.96
CA ILE A 47 6.67 -7.29 -1.63
C ILE A 47 6.22 -5.85 -1.82
N LEU A 48 5.02 -5.53 -1.34
CA LEU A 48 4.35 -4.25 -1.57
C LEU A 48 4.29 -3.42 -0.29
N PHE A 49 4.96 -2.27 -0.31
CA PHE A 49 4.81 -1.25 0.72
C PHE A 49 3.76 -0.23 0.26
N GLY A 50 2.71 -0.12 1.03
CA GLY A 50 1.59 0.75 0.71
C GLY A 50 1.14 1.60 1.90
N VAL A 51 0.38 2.62 1.57
CA VAL A 51 -0.34 3.46 2.54
C VAL A 51 -1.83 3.17 2.43
N ASP A 52 -2.60 3.62 3.40
CA ASP A 52 -4.05 3.48 3.44
C ASP A 52 -4.68 4.83 3.80
N HIS A 53 -5.81 5.15 3.19
CA HIS A 53 -6.52 6.42 3.37
C HIS A 53 -7.76 6.24 4.24
N TYR A 54 -7.61 5.51 5.35
CA TYR A 54 -8.68 5.14 6.28
C TYR A 54 -9.72 4.18 5.68
N GLY A 55 -9.34 3.42 4.66
CA GLY A 55 -10.16 2.33 4.13
C GLY A 55 -10.13 1.10 5.05
N GLY A 56 -8.93 0.64 5.39
CA GLY A 56 -8.72 -0.54 6.22
C GLY A 56 -7.98 -0.27 7.54
N GLN A 57 -7.27 0.86 7.66
CA GLN A 57 -6.53 1.25 8.86
C GLN A 57 -7.07 2.59 9.38
N HIS A 58 -7.47 2.63 10.65
CA HIS A 58 -8.17 3.76 11.23
C HIS A 58 -7.45 4.30 12.46
N MET A 59 -7.70 5.56 12.81
CA MET A 59 -7.04 6.23 13.93
C MET A 59 -7.55 5.81 15.31
N ASP A 60 -8.52 4.90 15.39
CA ASP A 60 -8.87 4.26 16.66
C ASP A 60 -7.76 3.33 17.17
N CYS A 61 -6.98 2.72 16.26
CA CYS A 61 -5.80 1.94 16.59
C CYS A 61 -4.84 1.87 15.38
N MET A 62 -4.17 2.99 15.06
CA MET A 62 -3.29 3.09 13.91
C MET A 62 -1.91 2.51 14.21
N PRO A 63 -1.51 1.37 13.59
CA PRO A 63 -0.17 0.85 13.74
C PRO A 63 0.83 1.65 12.88
N SER A 64 2.08 1.76 13.33
CA SER A 64 3.14 2.32 12.49
C SER A 64 3.39 1.50 11.23
N PHE A 65 3.36 0.17 11.38
CA PHE A 65 3.52 -0.83 10.32
C PHE A 65 2.60 -2.01 10.56
N CYS A 66 2.06 -2.58 9.48
CA CYS A 66 1.25 -3.80 9.58
C CYS A 66 1.53 -4.71 8.39
N VAL A 67 1.66 -6.01 8.65
CA VAL A 67 1.74 -7.04 7.60
C VAL A 67 0.39 -7.74 7.48
N GLY A 68 -0.15 -7.79 6.27
CA GLY A 68 -1.36 -8.58 5.98
C GLY A 68 -1.03 -10.04 5.75
N VAL A 69 -1.61 -10.93 6.56
CA VAL A 69 -1.56 -12.39 6.39
C VAL A 69 -2.66 -12.86 5.44
N GLU A 70 -3.79 -12.17 5.49
CA GLU A 70 -4.85 -12.18 4.48
C GLU A 70 -5.22 -10.73 4.19
N ALA A 71 -5.51 -10.42 2.92
CA ALA A 71 -5.85 -9.07 2.53
C ALA A 71 -6.92 -9.04 1.45
N THR A 72 -7.82 -8.05 1.54
CA THR A 72 -8.89 -7.81 0.56
C THR A 72 -8.89 -6.35 0.17
N ALA A 73 -8.83 -6.09 -1.13
CA ALA A 73 -8.97 -4.75 -1.68
C ALA A 73 -10.44 -4.37 -1.77
N MET A 74 -10.77 -3.17 -1.32
CA MET A 74 -12.13 -2.62 -1.37
C MET A 74 -12.38 -1.86 -2.68
N ALA A 75 -13.66 -1.69 -3.00
CA ALA A 75 -14.11 -0.80 -4.07
C ALA A 75 -14.23 0.63 -3.51
N ASP A 76 -13.14 1.37 -3.59
CA ASP A 76 -13.09 2.79 -3.24
C ASP A 76 -12.72 3.66 -4.45
N VAL A 77 -12.35 4.91 -4.24
CA VAL A 77 -12.01 5.85 -5.31
C VAL A 77 -10.77 5.37 -6.09
N GLY A 78 -10.98 4.88 -7.31
CA GLY A 78 -9.90 4.33 -8.15
C GLY A 78 -9.37 2.98 -7.70
N GLY A 79 -9.96 2.37 -6.67
CA GLY A 79 -9.60 1.05 -6.17
C GLY A 79 -10.17 -0.08 -7.03
N THR A 80 -9.40 -1.15 -7.16
CA THR A 80 -9.83 -2.40 -7.80
C THR A 80 -10.12 -3.42 -6.71
N PRO A 81 -11.39 -3.82 -6.52
CA PRO A 81 -11.76 -4.74 -5.46
C PRO A 81 -11.29 -6.16 -5.77
N GLY A 82 -11.05 -6.94 -4.73
CA GLY A 82 -10.73 -8.36 -4.83
C GLY A 82 -9.82 -8.85 -3.72
N ARG A 83 -9.77 -10.15 -3.53
CA ARG A 83 -8.86 -10.77 -2.57
C ARG A 83 -7.44 -10.78 -3.14
N LEU A 84 -6.47 -10.34 -2.36
CA LEU A 84 -5.06 -10.43 -2.72
C LEU A 84 -4.57 -11.88 -2.61
N ASN A 85 -3.66 -12.27 -3.49
CA ASN A 85 -3.00 -13.58 -3.44
C ASN A 85 -1.85 -13.54 -2.42
N VAL A 86 -2.17 -13.55 -1.12
CA VAL A 86 -1.17 -13.52 -0.05
C VAL A 86 -0.74 -14.94 0.32
N PRO A 87 0.55 -15.31 0.18
CA PRO A 87 1.07 -16.58 0.67
C PRO A 87 1.16 -16.55 2.20
N ARG A 88 0.14 -17.11 2.85
CA ARG A 88 -0.14 -16.99 4.29
C ARG A 88 1.05 -17.35 5.18
N GLU A 89 1.66 -18.51 4.95
CA GLU A 89 2.80 -18.98 5.75
C GLU A 89 3.99 -18.03 5.62
N LEU A 90 4.28 -17.56 4.41
CA LEU A 90 5.34 -16.60 4.14
C LEU A 90 5.09 -15.28 4.85
N ALA A 91 3.84 -14.79 4.87
CA ALA A 91 3.49 -13.56 5.55
C ALA A 91 3.69 -13.68 7.08
N VAL A 92 3.35 -14.82 7.68
CA VAL A 92 3.62 -15.09 9.10
C VAL A 92 5.12 -15.14 9.38
N GLU A 93 5.91 -15.79 8.53
CA GLU A 93 7.38 -15.83 8.69
C GLU A 93 8.00 -14.44 8.50
N ALA A 94 7.47 -13.61 7.59
CA ALA A 94 7.88 -12.22 7.45
C ALA A 94 7.67 -11.42 8.74
N VAL A 95 6.50 -11.56 9.39
CA VAL A 95 6.23 -10.91 10.69
C VAL A 95 7.25 -11.34 11.74
N LYS A 96 7.53 -12.64 11.84
CA LYS A 96 8.54 -13.16 12.79
C LYS A 96 9.91 -12.58 12.53
N ALA A 97 10.36 -12.56 11.26
CA ALA A 97 11.66 -12.04 10.86
C ALA A 97 11.78 -10.53 11.14
N ILE A 98 10.75 -9.74 10.81
CA ILE A 98 10.72 -8.30 11.06
C ILE A 98 10.81 -8.01 12.56
N ARG A 99 10.04 -8.73 13.38
CA ARG A 99 10.08 -8.56 14.85
C ARG A 99 11.41 -9.01 15.44
N ALA A 100 11.98 -10.10 14.96
CA ALA A 100 13.31 -10.56 15.38
C ALA A 100 14.42 -9.54 15.03
N ALA A 101 14.24 -8.76 13.97
CA ALA A 101 15.13 -7.65 13.61
C ALA A 101 14.89 -6.37 14.43
N GLY A 102 14.03 -6.40 15.46
CA GLY A 102 13.77 -5.28 16.36
C GLY A 102 12.78 -4.23 15.80
N VAL A 103 11.95 -4.60 14.83
CA VAL A 103 10.91 -3.72 14.31
C VAL A 103 9.55 -4.23 14.76
N ASP A 104 8.87 -3.43 15.62
CA ASP A 104 7.52 -3.74 16.06
C ASP A 104 6.55 -3.52 14.90
N THR A 105 6.05 -4.60 14.32
CA THR A 105 5.01 -4.58 13.29
C THR A 105 3.73 -5.23 13.80
N ALA A 106 2.59 -4.64 13.48
CA ALA A 106 1.31 -5.29 13.65
C ALA A 106 1.14 -6.42 12.62
N VAL A 107 0.18 -7.29 12.86
CA VAL A 107 -0.22 -8.35 11.95
C VAL A 107 -1.73 -8.34 11.80
N SER A 108 -2.21 -8.41 10.57
CA SER A 108 -3.64 -8.52 10.28
C SER A 108 -3.94 -9.83 9.56
N TYR A 109 -4.89 -10.59 10.09
CA TYR A 109 -5.44 -11.80 9.47
C TYR A 109 -6.70 -11.50 8.63
N ALA A 110 -7.08 -10.23 8.56
CA ALA A 110 -8.19 -9.74 7.73
C ALA A 110 -7.91 -8.26 7.42
N MET A 111 -6.85 -8.02 6.61
CA MET A 111 -6.47 -6.66 6.23
C MET A 111 -7.38 -6.21 5.09
N ASP A 112 -8.14 -5.15 5.33
CA ASP A 112 -8.74 -4.41 4.23
C ASP A 112 -7.72 -3.38 3.72
N VAL A 113 -7.63 -3.22 2.40
CA VAL A 113 -6.75 -2.26 1.75
C VAL A 113 -7.52 -1.45 0.72
N ASP A 114 -7.22 -0.17 0.65
CA ASP A 114 -7.85 0.77 -0.29
C ASP A 114 -7.06 0.91 -1.60
N HIS A 115 -7.38 1.95 -2.38
CA HIS A 115 -6.69 2.26 -3.64
C HIS A 115 -5.17 2.46 -3.46
N GLY A 116 -4.70 2.81 -2.27
CA GLY A 116 -3.27 2.93 -1.96
C GLY A 116 -2.48 1.67 -2.25
N PHE A 117 -3.10 0.51 -2.12
CA PHE A 117 -2.55 -0.79 -2.50
C PHE A 117 -3.08 -1.26 -3.85
N SER A 118 -4.41 -1.31 -3.99
CA SER A 118 -5.07 -2.00 -5.10
C SER A 118 -4.83 -1.34 -6.45
N GLN A 119 -4.70 -0.01 -6.49
CA GLN A 119 -4.43 0.71 -7.74
C GLN A 119 -3.03 0.37 -8.28
N ALA A 120 -2.01 0.32 -7.40
CA ALA A 120 -0.67 -0.07 -7.83
C ALA A 120 -0.64 -1.52 -8.33
N LEU A 121 -1.31 -2.46 -7.65
CA LEU A 121 -1.43 -3.85 -8.09
C LEU A 121 -2.12 -3.95 -9.46
N ALA A 122 -3.26 -3.28 -9.64
CA ALA A 122 -4.00 -3.31 -10.89
C ALA A 122 -3.20 -2.71 -12.06
N ARG A 123 -2.58 -1.54 -11.84
CA ARG A 123 -1.87 -0.82 -12.91
C ARG A 123 -0.52 -1.45 -13.28
N LEU A 124 0.26 -1.84 -12.27
CA LEU A 124 1.61 -2.35 -12.50
C LEU A 124 1.64 -3.86 -12.75
N LEU A 125 0.71 -4.60 -12.14
CA LEU A 125 0.71 -6.06 -12.19
C LEU A 125 -0.45 -6.63 -13.02
N GLY A 126 -1.45 -5.81 -13.37
CA GLY A 126 -2.61 -6.21 -14.16
C GLY A 126 -3.72 -6.91 -13.38
N GLY A 127 -3.67 -6.88 -12.04
CA GLY A 127 -4.69 -7.42 -11.15
C GLY A 127 -4.23 -7.47 -9.70
N VAL A 128 -5.17 -7.53 -8.77
CA VAL A 128 -4.87 -7.56 -7.33
C VAL A 128 -4.42 -8.96 -6.85
N ASP A 129 -4.71 -9.99 -7.62
CA ASP A 129 -4.48 -11.40 -7.31
C ASP A 129 -3.50 -12.10 -8.26
N ARG A 130 -2.99 -11.39 -9.28
CA ARG A 130 -2.20 -11.99 -10.38
C ARG A 130 -0.89 -12.63 -9.92
N TYR A 131 -0.22 -12.04 -8.94
CA TYR A 131 1.05 -12.54 -8.39
C TYR A 131 0.91 -12.77 -6.88
N PRO A 132 1.70 -13.70 -6.31
CA PRO A 132 1.83 -13.76 -4.85
C PRO A 132 2.32 -12.43 -4.30
N VAL A 133 1.63 -11.87 -3.31
CA VAL A 133 1.97 -10.55 -2.74
C VAL A 133 2.04 -10.58 -1.22
N LEU A 134 3.09 -9.98 -0.67
CA LEU A 134 3.23 -9.67 0.75
C LEU A 134 2.88 -8.19 0.96
N PRO A 135 1.67 -7.85 1.43
CA PRO A 135 1.28 -6.48 1.66
C PRO A 135 1.80 -5.98 3.01
N ILE A 136 2.50 -4.86 2.98
CA ILE A 136 3.07 -4.19 4.16
C ILE A 136 2.56 -2.75 4.21
N PHE A 137 1.73 -2.46 5.19
CA PHE A 137 1.22 -1.12 5.44
C PHE A 137 2.26 -0.27 6.18
N VAL A 138 2.37 0.99 5.77
CA VAL A 138 3.20 2.02 6.40
C VAL A 138 2.32 3.24 6.69
N SER A 139 2.16 3.59 7.96
CA SER A 139 1.39 4.78 8.35
C SER A 139 2.14 6.06 8.00
N CYS A 140 1.51 6.94 7.22
CA CYS A 140 2.11 8.20 6.80
C CYS A 140 1.13 9.35 6.52
N LEU A 141 -0.18 9.21 6.82
CA LEU A 141 -1.17 10.26 6.54
C LEU A 141 -1.37 11.25 7.68
N GLN A 142 -1.31 10.78 8.93
CA GLN A 142 -1.59 11.60 10.10
C GLN A 142 -0.46 11.49 11.13
N PRO A 143 -0.10 12.59 11.79
CA PRO A 143 0.79 12.54 12.94
C PRO A 143 0.13 11.79 14.13
N PRO A 144 0.93 11.23 15.04
CA PRO A 144 2.39 11.25 15.04
C PRO A 144 3.00 10.26 14.06
N PHE A 145 3.91 10.75 13.20
CA PHE A 145 4.58 9.90 12.20
C PHE A 145 5.72 9.09 12.81
N SER A 146 5.89 7.87 12.30
CA SER A 146 7.12 7.12 12.57
C SER A 146 8.33 7.84 11.98
N PRO A 147 9.45 7.99 12.73
CA PRO A 147 10.68 8.56 12.18
C PRO A 147 11.15 7.76 10.95
N PHE A 148 11.75 8.43 9.96
CA PHE A 148 12.31 7.77 8.77
C PHE A 148 13.30 6.64 9.09
N ALA A 149 14.04 6.76 10.20
CA ALA A 149 14.92 5.70 10.67
C ALA A 149 14.17 4.39 10.97
N ARG A 150 12.91 4.45 11.41
CA ARG A 150 12.07 3.26 11.65
C ARG A 150 11.56 2.65 10.34
N ALA A 151 11.17 3.49 9.38
CA ALA A 151 10.79 3.02 8.05
C ALA A 151 12.00 2.35 7.35
N ARG A 152 13.20 2.92 7.50
CA ARG A 152 14.44 2.31 7.02
C ARG A 152 14.70 0.96 7.68
N ALA A 153 14.58 0.88 9.01
CA ALA A 153 14.77 -0.38 9.75
C ALA A 153 13.79 -1.46 9.28
N LEU A 154 12.53 -1.10 8.98
CA LEU A 154 11.57 -2.00 8.36
C LEU A 154 12.07 -2.49 7.00
N GLY A 155 12.52 -1.59 6.14
CA GLY A 155 13.06 -1.95 4.82
C GLY A 155 14.28 -2.87 4.91
N ASP A 156 15.22 -2.60 5.83
CA ASP A 156 16.39 -3.43 6.09
C ASP A 156 15.98 -4.84 6.57
N ALA A 157 15.02 -4.94 7.49
CA ALA A 157 14.50 -6.21 8.00
C ALA A 157 13.81 -7.04 6.91
N VAL A 158 12.94 -6.40 6.12
CA VAL A 158 12.24 -7.05 5.00
C VAL A 158 13.22 -7.47 3.89
N GLY A 159 14.19 -6.62 3.58
CA GLY A 159 15.23 -6.95 2.60
C GLY A 159 16.13 -8.12 3.06
N ALA A 160 16.45 -8.18 4.34
CA ALA A 160 17.17 -9.33 4.92
C ALA A 160 16.34 -10.61 4.83
N PHE A 161 15.06 -10.55 5.20
CA PHE A 161 14.13 -11.67 5.07
C PHE A 161 13.99 -12.14 3.62
N ALA A 162 13.79 -11.22 2.68
CA ALA A 162 13.65 -11.56 1.26
C ALA A 162 14.84 -12.37 0.71
N LYS A 163 16.05 -12.09 1.19
CA LYS A 163 17.27 -12.84 0.81
C LYS A 163 17.31 -14.28 1.30
N THR A 164 16.49 -14.64 2.28
CA THR A 164 16.40 -16.02 2.81
C THR A 164 15.36 -16.87 2.09
N LEU A 165 14.53 -16.26 1.24
CA LEU A 165 13.43 -16.93 0.57
C LEU A 165 13.91 -17.80 -0.60
N PRO A 166 13.26 -18.94 -0.88
CA PRO A 166 13.56 -19.78 -2.03
C PRO A 166 12.92 -19.26 -3.32
N HIS A 167 12.95 -17.94 -3.55
CA HIS A 167 12.39 -17.28 -4.71
C HIS A 167 13.49 -16.72 -5.59
N ASP A 168 13.38 -16.93 -6.90
CA ASP A 168 14.41 -16.47 -7.83
C ASP A 168 14.24 -15.03 -8.27
N ARG A 169 12.99 -14.55 -8.32
CA ARG A 169 12.63 -13.21 -8.81
C ARG A 169 11.67 -12.53 -7.83
N ILE A 170 12.18 -11.59 -7.07
CA ILE A 170 11.38 -10.82 -6.10
C ILE A 170 11.25 -9.38 -6.58
N LEU A 171 10.00 -8.93 -6.71
CA LEU A 171 9.66 -7.55 -7.02
C LEU A 171 9.32 -6.78 -5.75
N PHE A 172 10.03 -5.69 -5.50
CA PHE A 172 9.65 -4.70 -4.49
C PHE A 172 8.85 -3.58 -5.13
N VAL A 173 7.68 -3.29 -4.58
CA VAL A 173 6.82 -2.17 -5.01
C VAL A 173 6.62 -1.22 -3.85
N GLY A 174 6.87 0.06 -4.06
CA GLY A 174 6.47 1.14 -3.16
C GLY A 174 5.35 1.95 -3.79
N THR A 175 4.26 2.17 -3.05
CA THR A 175 3.19 3.07 -3.49
C THR A 175 3.19 4.34 -2.66
N GLY A 176 2.70 5.44 -3.21
CA GLY A 176 2.63 6.70 -2.50
C GLY A 176 3.03 7.89 -3.36
N GLY A 177 3.33 8.99 -2.70
CA GLY A 177 3.85 10.20 -3.30
C GLY A 177 4.88 10.86 -2.39
N LEU A 178 5.79 11.68 -2.97
CA LEU A 178 6.80 12.40 -2.20
C LEU A 178 6.22 13.55 -1.37
N ALA A 179 5.04 14.03 -1.73
CA ALA A 179 4.33 15.09 -1.03
C ALA A 179 2.82 14.80 -1.09
N PRO A 180 2.33 13.76 -0.37
CA PRO A 180 0.91 13.67 -0.16
C PRO A 180 0.52 14.89 0.68
N ASP A 181 -0.32 15.75 0.14
CA ASP A 181 -0.98 16.80 0.91
C ASP A 181 -2.45 16.44 1.08
N PRO A 182 -2.77 15.56 2.02
CA PRO A 182 -4.13 15.14 2.27
C PRO A 182 -4.90 16.12 3.16
N TYR A 183 -4.26 17.19 3.67
CA TYR A 183 -4.87 18.12 4.62
C TYR A 183 -6.19 18.71 4.13
N HIS A 184 -6.37 18.88 2.84
CA HIS A 184 -7.64 19.34 2.26
C HIS A 184 -8.69 18.24 2.19
N LEU A 185 -8.28 16.98 2.19
CA LEU A 185 -9.17 15.82 2.13
C LEU A 185 -9.34 15.16 3.49
N PHE A 186 -8.28 15.15 4.30
CA PHE A 186 -8.23 14.53 5.63
C PHE A 186 -7.60 15.50 6.62
N PRO A 187 -8.40 16.39 7.22
CA PRO A 187 -7.88 17.31 8.22
C PRO A 187 -7.28 16.57 9.41
N PRO A 188 -6.32 17.18 10.14
CA PRO A 188 -5.76 16.60 11.35
C PRO A 188 -6.84 16.22 12.36
N ILE A 189 -6.68 15.04 12.97
CA ILE A 189 -7.68 14.48 13.90
C ILE A 189 -7.88 15.33 15.17
N ASP A 190 -6.92 16.14 15.50
CA ASP A 190 -6.96 17.07 16.64
C ASP A 190 -7.63 18.42 16.30
N GLU A 191 -7.92 18.70 15.03
CA GLU A 191 -8.75 19.82 14.64
C GLU A 191 -10.23 19.54 14.89
N ASP A 192 -10.98 20.57 15.23
CA ASP A 192 -12.44 20.46 15.47
C ASP A 192 -13.20 20.36 14.15
N GLN A 193 -13.17 19.17 13.58
CA GLN A 193 -13.89 18.82 12.35
C GLN A 193 -14.73 17.55 12.58
N PRO A 194 -15.88 17.72 13.22
CA PRO A 194 -16.70 16.59 13.70
C PRO A 194 -17.21 15.69 12.57
N GLU A 195 -17.35 16.19 11.36
CA GLU A 195 -17.81 15.44 10.19
C GLU A 195 -16.80 14.39 9.71
N TRP A 196 -15.49 14.68 9.82
CA TRP A 196 -14.42 13.75 9.41
C TRP A 196 -14.03 12.74 10.47
N ARG A 197 -14.26 13.10 11.74
CA ARG A 197 -13.81 12.30 12.87
C ARG A 197 -14.34 10.86 12.86
N PRO A 198 -15.63 10.58 12.58
CA PRO A 198 -16.13 9.20 12.49
C PRO A 198 -15.46 8.40 11.35
N TYR A 199 -15.15 9.04 10.24
CA TYR A 199 -14.46 8.40 9.12
C TYR A 199 -13.01 8.04 9.48
N ILE A 200 -12.24 9.01 9.98
CA ILE A 200 -10.84 8.81 10.35
C ILE A 200 -10.69 7.79 11.47
N LEU A 201 -11.62 7.80 12.45
CA LEU A 201 -11.57 6.89 13.60
C LEU A 201 -12.06 5.47 13.29
N GLN A 202 -13.02 5.30 12.41
CA GLN A 202 -13.73 4.02 12.29
C GLN A 202 -14.19 3.68 10.87
N GLY A 203 -13.84 4.45 9.86
CA GLY A 203 -14.28 4.24 8.47
C GLY A 203 -15.80 4.38 8.26
N LYS A 204 -16.54 4.92 9.22
CA LYS A 204 -18.01 4.84 9.26
C LYS A 204 -18.76 5.93 8.51
N ALA A 205 -18.09 6.92 7.96
CA ALA A 205 -18.77 8.01 7.26
C ALA A 205 -18.60 7.90 5.75
N GLN A 206 -19.25 6.96 5.13
CA GLN A 206 -19.34 6.90 3.66
C GLN A 206 -20.12 8.07 3.05
N SER A 207 -20.72 8.96 3.84
CA SER A 207 -21.53 10.08 3.37
C SER A 207 -20.79 11.42 3.25
N VAL A 208 -19.52 11.49 3.59
CA VAL A 208 -18.75 12.75 3.68
C VAL A 208 -17.62 12.84 2.65
N VAL A 209 -17.57 11.96 1.66
CA VAL A 209 -16.69 12.21 0.50
C VAL A 209 -17.28 13.40 -0.25
N PRO A 210 -16.61 14.56 -0.32
CA PRO A 210 -17.09 15.67 -1.12
C PRO A 210 -17.21 15.21 -2.57
N GLN A 211 -18.39 15.44 -3.16
CA GLN A 211 -18.66 15.18 -4.57
C GLN A 211 -17.83 16.09 -5.47
#